data_6bf2ed9cff5216254ca04dff57b18185
#
_entry.id   6bf2ed9cff5216254ca04dff57b18185
#
_cell.length_a   1.000
_cell.length_b   1.000
_cell.length_c   1.000
_cell.angle_alpha   90.00
_cell.angle_beta   90.00
_cell.angle_gamma   90.00
#
_symmetry.space_group_name_H-M   'P 1'
#
loop_
_entity.id
_entity.type
_entity.pdbx_description
1 polymer ?
#
loop_
_entity_poly.entity_id
_entity_poly.type
_entity_poly.pdbx_seq_one_letter_code
_entity_poly.pdbx_strand_id
1 'polypeptide(L)'
;MEYIMQRKQDGNTCGAFVLAYYQWEKTGCETVQEEAGRAYVEQLYREIVFGSTMPGFETYSNPVLMMRWLAQQGARPVFYLGENPLVQKMFAVLQASAGAEIAALQEAGMLCREALDVCHAEEYSVLVCQMEEDGAPAAKLHYVLMKKAGGGMPLIVNPWHGQARPAARWPQPGALLEPGLLWTGAAIGILDA
;
A
#
# COMPACT_ATOMS: atom_id res chain seq x y z
N MET A 1 -16.95 -6.89 -6.26
CA MET A 1 -17.19 -5.77 -5.33
C MET A 1 -16.98 -4.45 -6.07
N GLU A 2 -17.80 -3.45 -5.82
CA GLU A 2 -17.59 -2.07 -6.25
C GLU A 2 -17.02 -1.28 -5.07
N TYR A 3 -15.79 -0.76 -5.24
CA TYR A 3 -15.09 -0.05 -4.18
C TYR A 3 -15.37 1.46 -4.28
N ILE A 4 -15.35 2.14 -3.14
CA ILE A 4 -15.41 3.59 -3.10
C ILE A 4 -14.14 4.18 -3.69
N MET A 5 -14.27 5.09 -4.67
CA MET A 5 -13.12 5.75 -5.30
C MET A 5 -12.55 6.86 -4.41
N GLN A 6 -11.22 6.97 -4.39
CA GLN A 6 -10.54 8.14 -3.89
C GLN A 6 -10.77 9.33 -4.85
N ARG A 7 -11.22 10.45 -4.32
CA ARG A 7 -11.40 11.69 -5.08
C ARG A 7 -10.17 12.58 -4.94
N LYS A 8 -10.01 13.55 -5.84
CA LYS A 8 -8.89 14.50 -5.78
C LYS A 8 -8.85 15.27 -4.44
N GLN A 9 -9.99 15.61 -3.87
CA GLN A 9 -10.10 16.29 -2.58
C GLN A 9 -9.72 15.42 -1.37
N ASP A 10 -9.67 14.11 -1.51
CA ASP A 10 -9.31 13.19 -0.41
C ASP A 10 -7.77 13.22 -0.13
N GLY A 11 -6.98 13.90 -0.96
CA GLY A 11 -5.55 14.07 -0.77
C GLY A 11 -4.77 12.75 -0.80
N ASN A 12 -3.80 12.57 0.11
CA ASN A 12 -2.89 11.42 0.16
C ASN A 12 -3.43 10.25 0.99
N THR A 13 -4.72 9.95 0.87
CA THR A 13 -5.41 8.90 1.64
C THR A 13 -5.37 7.51 0.99
N CYS A 14 -4.62 7.32 -0.10
CA CYS A 14 -4.57 6.05 -0.86
C CYS A 14 -4.24 4.84 0.03
N GLY A 15 -3.33 4.97 1.00
CA GLY A 15 -3.03 3.90 1.95
C GLY A 15 -4.22 3.48 2.80
N ALA A 16 -5.04 4.44 3.25
CA ALA A 16 -6.26 4.15 4.00
C ALA A 16 -7.32 3.45 3.12
N PHE A 17 -7.46 3.89 1.86
CA PHE A 17 -8.36 3.23 0.91
C PHE A 17 -7.97 1.76 0.69
N VAL A 18 -6.69 1.45 0.46
CA VAL A 18 -6.27 0.06 0.21
C VAL A 18 -6.43 -0.83 1.44
N LEU A 19 -6.24 -0.31 2.65
CA LEU A 19 -6.53 -1.05 3.88
C LEU A 19 -8.03 -1.29 4.06
N ALA A 20 -8.87 -0.30 3.75
CA ALA A 20 -10.32 -0.47 3.77
C ALA A 20 -10.77 -1.54 2.75
N TYR A 21 -10.22 -1.52 1.52
CA TYR A 21 -10.52 -2.53 0.50
C TYR A 21 -10.14 -3.93 0.98
N TYR A 22 -8.93 -4.10 1.54
CA TYR A 22 -8.51 -5.36 2.14
C TYR A 22 -9.51 -5.84 3.21
N GLN A 23 -9.90 -4.96 4.13
CA GLN A 23 -10.84 -5.30 5.20
C GLN A 23 -12.21 -5.72 4.65
N TRP A 24 -12.75 -4.99 3.67
CA TRP A 24 -14.04 -5.32 3.07
C TRP A 24 -14.01 -6.66 2.32
N GLU A 25 -12.90 -6.97 1.63
CA GLU A 25 -12.68 -8.28 1.02
C GLU A 25 -12.67 -9.40 2.06
N LYS A 26 -11.87 -9.25 3.12
CA LYS A 26 -11.74 -10.26 4.20
C LYS A 26 -13.04 -10.49 4.96
N THR A 27 -13.88 -9.48 5.10
CA THR A 27 -15.18 -9.60 5.78
C THR A 27 -16.32 -10.03 4.84
N GLY A 28 -16.06 -10.22 3.55
CA GLY A 28 -17.09 -10.58 2.56
C GLY A 28 -18.13 -9.48 2.34
N CYS A 29 -17.75 -8.22 2.58
CA CYS A 29 -18.62 -7.08 2.37
C CYS A 29 -18.80 -6.81 0.87
N GLU A 30 -19.93 -7.17 0.29
CA GLU A 30 -20.19 -7.03 -1.15
C GLU A 30 -20.48 -5.58 -1.58
N THR A 31 -21.07 -4.78 -0.70
CA THR A 31 -21.44 -3.38 -0.97
C THR A 31 -21.14 -2.51 0.23
N VAL A 32 -20.47 -1.38 -0.01
CA VAL A 32 -20.18 -0.37 1.01
C VAL A 32 -20.94 0.90 0.65
N GLN A 33 -21.78 1.38 1.58
CA GLN A 33 -22.42 2.69 1.41
C GLN A 33 -21.36 3.79 1.40
N GLU A 34 -21.42 4.71 0.43
CA GLU A 34 -20.35 5.68 0.17
C GLU A 34 -20.02 6.55 1.39
N GLU A 35 -21.03 7.07 2.09
CA GLU A 35 -20.83 7.93 3.26
C GLU A 35 -20.15 7.17 4.42
N ALA A 36 -20.65 5.99 4.77
CA ALA A 36 -20.08 5.16 5.82
C ALA A 36 -18.66 4.69 5.49
N GLY A 37 -18.43 4.31 4.22
CA GLY A 37 -17.12 3.90 3.76
C GLY A 37 -16.10 5.03 3.77
N ARG A 38 -16.50 6.26 3.39
CA ARG A 38 -15.62 7.44 3.48
C ARG A 38 -15.29 7.80 4.93
N ALA A 39 -16.27 7.75 5.83
CA ALA A 39 -16.02 7.98 7.25
C ALA A 39 -15.03 6.94 7.82
N TYR A 40 -15.14 5.67 7.42
CA TYR A 40 -14.21 4.62 7.79
C TYR A 40 -12.79 4.86 7.24
N VAL A 41 -12.67 5.21 5.95
CA VAL A 41 -11.37 5.55 5.35
C VAL A 41 -10.73 6.76 6.05
N GLU A 42 -11.51 7.79 6.38
CA GLU A 42 -11.00 8.95 7.10
C GLU A 42 -10.49 8.59 8.51
N GLN A 43 -11.20 7.71 9.21
CA GLN A 43 -10.73 7.17 10.50
C GLN A 43 -9.41 6.42 10.33
N LEU A 44 -9.32 5.48 9.38
CA LEU A 44 -8.09 4.75 9.07
C LEU A 44 -6.94 5.69 8.75
N TYR A 45 -7.18 6.71 7.93
CA TYR A 45 -6.14 7.66 7.57
C TYR A 45 -5.54 8.36 8.78
N ARG A 46 -6.36 8.78 9.75
CA ARG A 46 -5.89 9.39 11.00
C ARG A 46 -5.00 8.46 11.82
N GLU A 47 -5.24 7.14 11.74
CA GLU A 47 -4.45 6.13 12.45
C GLU A 47 -3.11 5.82 11.78
N ILE A 48 -2.99 6.01 10.44
CA ILE A 48 -1.83 5.58 9.67
C ILE A 48 -1.04 6.70 9.01
N VAL A 49 -1.45 7.97 9.14
CA VAL A 49 -0.73 9.10 8.55
C VAL A 49 0.57 9.38 9.31
N PHE A 50 1.62 9.79 8.62
CA PHE A 50 2.89 10.17 9.25
C PHE A 50 2.75 11.34 10.23
N GLY A 51 1.95 12.35 9.87
CA GLY A 51 1.81 13.57 10.66
C GLY A 51 3.08 14.43 10.65
N SER A 52 3.13 15.40 11.56
CA SER A 52 4.20 16.42 11.64
C SER A 52 5.60 15.89 12.00
N THR A 53 5.73 14.60 12.35
CA THR A 53 7.01 14.01 12.76
C THR A 53 7.92 13.66 11.58
N MET A 54 7.43 13.76 10.34
CA MET A 54 8.13 13.29 9.14
C MET A 54 8.15 14.35 8.03
N PRO A 55 9.10 15.31 8.05
CA PRO A 55 9.20 16.36 7.05
C PRO A 55 9.22 15.83 5.61
N GLY A 56 8.31 16.32 4.77
CA GLY A 56 8.15 15.94 3.37
C GLY A 56 7.27 14.71 3.14
N PHE A 57 6.80 14.06 4.20
CA PHE A 57 5.88 12.91 4.14
C PHE A 57 4.64 13.07 5.06
N GLU A 58 4.42 14.25 5.60
CA GLU A 58 3.44 14.51 6.68
C GLU A 58 2.03 14.00 6.35
N THR A 59 1.64 14.07 5.08
CA THR A 59 0.31 13.68 4.60
C THR A 59 0.26 12.27 4.00
N TYR A 60 1.40 11.57 3.95
CA TYR A 60 1.43 10.21 3.42
C TYR A 60 1.05 9.18 4.48
N SER A 61 0.54 8.04 4.03
CA SER A 61 0.34 6.89 4.89
C SER A 61 1.68 6.26 5.28
N ASN A 62 1.86 6.02 6.57
CA ASN A 62 3.06 5.42 7.13
C ASN A 62 3.00 3.89 7.01
N PRO A 63 3.90 3.23 6.27
CA PRO A 63 3.85 1.79 6.08
C PRO A 63 4.00 1.00 7.39
N VAL A 64 4.72 1.51 8.38
CA VAL A 64 4.85 0.87 9.71
C VAL A 64 3.52 0.89 10.46
N LEU A 65 2.81 2.02 10.44
CA LEU A 65 1.48 2.12 11.04
C LEU A 65 0.45 1.27 10.28
N MET A 66 0.56 1.18 8.95
CA MET A 66 -0.26 0.27 8.14
C MET A 66 -0.02 -1.20 8.54
N MET A 67 1.24 -1.60 8.71
CA MET A 67 1.58 -2.95 9.19
C MET A 67 1.03 -3.22 10.59
N ARG A 68 1.14 -2.26 11.51
CA ARG A 68 0.56 -2.38 12.85
C ARG A 68 -0.94 -2.57 12.79
N TRP A 69 -1.63 -1.81 11.96
CA TRP A 69 -3.06 -1.95 11.77
C TRP A 69 -3.41 -3.34 11.20
N LEU A 70 -2.70 -3.82 10.17
CA LEU A 70 -2.89 -5.17 9.61
C LEU A 70 -2.68 -6.26 10.67
N ALA A 71 -1.66 -6.13 11.51
CA ALA A 71 -1.42 -7.07 12.60
C ALA A 71 -2.56 -7.09 13.62
N GLN A 72 -3.17 -5.95 13.91
CA GLN A 72 -4.36 -5.85 14.77
C GLN A 72 -5.60 -6.54 14.15
N GLN A 73 -5.65 -6.64 12.81
CA GLN A 73 -6.68 -7.39 12.09
C GLN A 73 -6.36 -8.91 11.99
N GLY A 74 -5.31 -9.40 12.64
CA GLY A 74 -4.92 -10.80 12.64
C GLY A 74 -4.07 -11.23 11.45
N ALA A 75 -3.59 -10.31 10.62
CA ALA A 75 -2.66 -10.61 9.53
C ALA A 75 -1.21 -10.59 10.02
N ARG A 76 -0.31 -11.22 9.27
CA ARG A 76 1.14 -11.13 9.46
C ARG A 76 1.76 -10.32 8.31
N PRO A 77 1.90 -8.99 8.46
CA PRO A 77 2.45 -8.15 7.40
C PRO A 77 3.97 -8.26 7.33
N VAL A 78 4.52 -8.20 6.10
CA VAL A 78 5.96 -8.08 5.84
C VAL A 78 6.19 -6.92 4.89
N PHE A 79 7.04 -5.96 5.27
CA PHE A 79 7.40 -4.83 4.42
C PHE A 79 8.64 -5.15 3.58
N TYR A 80 8.45 -5.17 2.27
CA TYR A 80 9.50 -5.31 1.26
C TYR A 80 9.91 -3.91 0.79
N LEU A 81 11.19 -3.57 0.90
CA LEU A 81 11.69 -2.21 0.60
C LEU A 81 11.99 -1.99 -0.88
N GLY A 82 12.54 -3.00 -1.55
CA GLY A 82 13.05 -2.84 -2.91
C GLY A 82 14.18 -1.80 -2.98
N GLU A 83 14.51 -1.35 -4.18
CA GLU A 83 15.65 -0.45 -4.45
C GLU A 83 15.25 0.96 -4.91
N ASN A 84 13.97 1.30 -4.96
CA ASN A 84 13.51 2.59 -5.45
C ASN A 84 14.02 3.75 -4.57
N PRO A 85 14.69 4.77 -5.13
CA PRO A 85 15.32 5.84 -4.35
C PRO A 85 14.34 6.64 -3.47
N LEU A 86 13.08 6.85 -3.93
CA LEU A 86 12.09 7.58 -3.17
C LEU A 86 11.60 6.77 -1.96
N VAL A 87 11.44 5.44 -2.13
CA VAL A 87 11.10 4.53 -1.01
C VAL A 87 12.27 4.47 -0.02
N GLN A 88 13.52 4.39 -0.49
CA GLN A 88 14.70 4.39 0.36
C GLN A 88 14.82 5.69 1.15
N LYS A 89 14.51 6.84 0.54
CA LYS A 89 14.45 8.14 1.22
C LYS A 89 13.37 8.14 2.32
N MET A 90 12.17 7.68 2.02
CA MET A 90 11.09 7.54 3.00
C MET A 90 11.52 6.63 4.16
N PHE A 91 12.15 5.50 3.85
CA PHE A 91 12.59 4.55 4.86
C PHE A 91 13.72 5.11 5.75
N ALA A 92 14.65 5.88 5.20
CA ALA A 92 15.69 6.55 5.98
C ALA A 92 15.11 7.53 6.99
N VAL A 93 14.05 8.26 6.63
CA VAL A 93 13.32 9.16 7.56
C VAL A 93 12.60 8.34 8.63
N LEU A 94 11.97 7.21 8.26
CA LEU A 94 11.39 6.27 9.23
C LEU A 94 12.43 5.76 10.23
N GLN A 95 13.60 5.34 9.77
CA GLN A 95 14.68 4.88 10.65
C GLN A 95 15.14 5.98 11.62
N ALA A 96 15.22 7.22 11.17
CA ALA A 96 15.62 8.34 12.02
C ALA A 96 14.58 8.67 13.09
N SER A 97 13.29 8.49 12.83
CA SER A 97 12.18 8.85 13.73
C SER A 97 11.68 7.70 14.60
N ALA A 98 11.80 6.46 14.14
CA ALA A 98 11.24 5.25 14.78
C ALA A 98 12.24 4.08 14.76
N GLY A 99 13.53 4.34 14.99
CA GLY A 99 14.62 3.36 14.85
C GLY A 99 14.45 2.09 15.68
N ALA A 100 13.96 2.21 16.91
CA ALA A 100 13.71 1.05 17.78
C ALA A 100 12.58 0.16 17.24
N GLU A 101 11.53 0.75 16.69
CA GLU A 101 10.41 0.02 16.07
C GLU A 101 10.86 -0.68 14.79
N ILE A 102 11.65 0.00 13.96
CA ILE A 102 12.22 -0.60 12.75
C ILE A 102 13.15 -1.78 13.09
N ALA A 103 13.98 -1.66 14.12
CA ALA A 103 14.82 -2.76 14.58
C ALA A 103 13.98 -3.96 15.04
N ALA A 104 12.92 -3.73 15.78
CA ALA A 104 11.99 -4.79 16.21
C ALA A 104 11.31 -5.48 15.01
N LEU A 105 10.91 -4.75 13.97
CA LEU A 105 10.37 -5.33 12.75
C LEU A 105 11.41 -6.19 12.01
N GLN A 106 12.68 -5.76 11.98
CA GLN A 106 13.77 -6.54 11.38
C GLN A 106 14.01 -7.85 12.15
N GLU A 107 14.08 -7.79 13.48
CA GLU A 107 14.25 -8.96 14.35
C GLU A 107 13.08 -9.94 14.22
N ALA A 108 11.86 -9.43 14.05
CA ALA A 108 10.66 -10.25 13.84
C ALA A 108 10.55 -10.84 12.41
N GLY A 109 11.49 -10.53 11.50
CA GLY A 109 11.41 -10.94 10.09
C GLY A 109 10.27 -10.28 9.31
N MET A 110 9.77 -9.15 9.80
CA MET A 110 8.68 -8.38 9.18
C MET A 110 9.19 -7.25 8.26
N LEU A 111 10.49 -7.14 8.07
CA LEU A 111 11.12 -6.20 7.17
C LEU A 111 12.12 -6.93 6.27
N CYS A 112 11.88 -6.88 4.96
CA CYS A 112 12.75 -7.45 3.93
C CYS A 112 13.35 -6.32 3.09
N ARG A 113 14.65 -6.38 2.81
CA ARG A 113 15.32 -5.36 1.98
C ARG A 113 15.12 -5.58 0.49
N GLU A 114 14.77 -6.78 0.10
CA GLU A 114 14.50 -7.14 -1.28
C GLU A 114 13.15 -6.59 -1.76
N ALA A 115 12.93 -6.59 -3.07
CA ALA A 115 11.62 -6.34 -3.65
C ALA A 115 10.70 -7.55 -3.40
N LEU A 116 9.38 -7.28 -3.31
CA LEU A 116 8.41 -8.37 -3.25
C LEU A 116 8.48 -9.19 -4.55
N ASP A 117 8.63 -10.51 -4.42
CA ASP A 117 8.37 -11.43 -5.53
C ASP A 117 6.87 -11.68 -5.63
N VAL A 118 6.21 -10.99 -6.57
CA VAL A 118 4.76 -11.09 -6.75
C VAL A 118 4.31 -12.48 -7.19
N CYS A 119 5.19 -13.30 -7.79
CA CYS A 119 4.84 -14.68 -8.17
C CYS A 119 4.66 -15.56 -6.94
N HIS A 120 5.43 -15.29 -5.89
CA HIS A 120 5.39 -16.01 -4.61
C HIS A 120 4.64 -15.26 -3.51
N ALA A 121 4.09 -14.07 -3.82
CA ALA A 121 3.29 -13.32 -2.86
C ALA A 121 2.03 -14.10 -2.46
N GLU A 122 1.53 -13.85 -1.26
CA GLU A 122 0.25 -14.36 -0.77
C GLU A 122 -0.94 -13.71 -1.51
N GLU A 123 -2.17 -14.04 -1.08
CA GLU A 123 -3.39 -13.57 -1.73
C GLU A 123 -3.47 -12.05 -1.86
N TYR A 124 -3.01 -11.31 -0.84
CA TYR A 124 -3.07 -9.85 -0.83
C TYR A 124 -1.70 -9.22 -0.61
N SER A 125 -1.46 -8.11 -1.29
CA SER A 125 -0.29 -7.25 -1.05
C SER A 125 -0.65 -5.78 -1.33
N VAL A 126 -0.13 -4.86 -0.51
CA VAL A 126 -0.21 -3.43 -0.78
C VAL A 126 1.05 -3.01 -1.52
N LEU A 127 0.94 -2.72 -2.80
CA LEU A 127 2.08 -2.27 -3.62
C LEU A 127 2.30 -0.77 -3.43
N VAL A 128 3.57 -0.38 -3.29
CA VAL A 128 4.00 1.02 -3.27
C VAL A 128 4.41 1.41 -4.69
N CYS A 129 3.70 2.35 -5.26
CA CYS A 129 3.96 2.86 -6.61
C CYS A 129 4.51 4.27 -6.56
N GLN A 130 5.37 4.62 -7.52
CA GLN A 130 5.79 5.99 -7.78
C GLN A 130 4.94 6.55 -8.91
N MET A 131 4.40 7.75 -8.69
CA MET A 131 3.63 8.44 -9.73
C MET A 131 4.54 8.92 -10.85
N GLU A 132 3.99 8.97 -12.06
CA GLU A 132 4.58 9.58 -13.24
C GLU A 132 3.87 10.88 -13.57
N GLU A 133 4.63 11.94 -13.82
CA GLU A 133 4.13 13.24 -14.27
C GLU A 133 4.93 13.62 -15.52
N ASP A 134 4.24 13.96 -16.61
CA ASP A 134 4.85 14.33 -17.90
C ASP A 134 5.87 13.30 -18.44
N GLY A 135 5.61 12.00 -18.21
CA GLY A 135 6.46 10.92 -18.67
C GLY A 135 7.73 10.70 -17.84
N ALA A 136 7.84 11.30 -16.67
CA ALA A 136 8.97 11.13 -15.75
C ALA A 136 8.49 10.76 -14.33
N PRO A 137 9.30 9.96 -13.57
CA PRO A 137 8.97 9.62 -12.19
C PRO A 137 8.89 10.88 -11.31
N ALA A 138 7.73 11.09 -10.68
CA ALA A 138 7.49 12.19 -9.76
C ALA A 138 7.94 11.85 -8.34
N ALA A 139 8.17 12.86 -7.50
CA ALA A 139 8.48 12.67 -6.07
C ALA A 139 7.20 12.38 -5.25
N LYS A 140 6.33 11.51 -5.75
CA LYS A 140 5.04 11.16 -5.16
C LYS A 140 4.85 9.66 -5.14
N LEU A 141 4.45 9.13 -3.98
CA LEU A 141 4.09 7.72 -3.81
C LEU A 141 2.57 7.54 -3.81
N HIS A 142 2.15 6.37 -4.25
CA HIS A 142 0.75 5.94 -4.29
C HIS A 142 0.66 4.47 -3.90
N TYR A 143 -0.40 4.10 -3.17
CA TYR A 143 -0.65 2.73 -2.76
C TYR A 143 -1.78 2.11 -3.57
N VAL A 144 -1.59 0.87 -4.01
CA VAL A 144 -2.63 0.07 -4.65
C VAL A 144 -2.71 -1.30 -3.98
N LEU A 145 -3.89 -1.90 -3.92
CA LEU A 145 -4.06 -3.27 -3.46
C LEU A 145 -3.87 -4.23 -4.63
N MET A 146 -3.00 -5.20 -4.47
CA MET A 146 -2.89 -6.36 -5.36
C MET A 146 -3.59 -7.55 -4.71
N LYS A 147 -4.43 -8.25 -5.49
CA LYS A 147 -5.06 -9.51 -5.10
C LYS A 147 -4.69 -10.57 -6.11
N LYS A 148 -4.12 -11.68 -5.65
CA LYS A 148 -3.89 -12.87 -6.50
C LYS A 148 -5.20 -13.64 -6.63
N ALA A 149 -5.63 -13.86 -7.86
CA ALA A 149 -6.77 -14.72 -8.17
C ALA A 149 -6.26 -16.04 -8.74
N GLY A 150 -6.60 -17.14 -8.12
CA GLY A 150 -6.19 -18.52 -8.36
C GLY A 150 -5.66 -18.85 -9.77
N GLY A 151 -4.34 -18.73 -9.98
CA GLY A 151 -3.63 -19.12 -11.20
C GLY A 151 -3.67 -18.14 -12.38
N GLY A 152 -4.41 -17.02 -12.28
CA GLY A 152 -4.48 -15.98 -13.30
C GLY A 152 -3.57 -14.78 -13.01
N MET A 153 -3.66 -13.74 -13.87
CA MET A 153 -3.02 -12.46 -13.61
C MET A 153 -3.58 -11.84 -12.34
N PRO A 154 -2.73 -11.18 -11.52
CA PRO A 154 -3.23 -10.53 -10.31
C PRO A 154 -4.20 -9.39 -10.66
N LEU A 155 -5.15 -9.17 -9.78
CA LEU A 155 -6.05 -8.03 -9.84
C LEU A 155 -5.39 -6.85 -9.12
N ILE A 156 -5.45 -5.68 -9.73
CA ILE A 156 -5.01 -4.42 -9.14
C ILE A 156 -6.25 -3.61 -8.80
N VAL A 157 -6.34 -3.19 -7.55
CA VAL A 157 -7.38 -2.27 -7.07
C VAL A 157 -6.72 -0.94 -6.75
N ASN A 158 -6.80 -0.03 -7.73
CA ASN A 158 -6.30 1.32 -7.53
C ASN A 158 -7.42 2.20 -6.95
N PRO A 159 -7.16 2.90 -5.82
CA PRO A 159 -8.13 3.83 -5.23
C PRO A 159 -8.71 4.85 -6.20
N TRP A 160 -7.95 5.30 -7.21
CA TRP A 160 -8.45 6.25 -8.21
C TRP A 160 -9.57 5.71 -9.10
N HIS A 161 -9.68 4.39 -9.22
CA HIS A 161 -10.68 3.77 -10.11
C HIS A 161 -11.79 3.04 -9.34
N GLY A 162 -11.57 2.67 -8.08
CA GLY A 162 -12.56 1.95 -7.26
C GLY A 162 -12.98 0.59 -7.83
N GLN A 163 -12.19 -0.02 -8.72
CA GLN A 163 -12.49 -1.29 -9.38
C GLN A 163 -11.26 -2.17 -9.43
N ALA A 164 -11.46 -3.47 -9.22
CA ALA A 164 -10.44 -4.47 -9.46
C ALA A 164 -10.26 -4.68 -10.98
N ARG A 165 -9.04 -4.56 -11.47
CA ARG A 165 -8.69 -4.77 -12.88
C ARG A 165 -7.55 -5.78 -12.98
N PRO A 166 -7.59 -6.72 -13.93
CA PRO A 166 -6.44 -7.58 -14.19
C PRO A 166 -5.22 -6.74 -14.56
N ALA A 167 -4.07 -7.05 -13.98
CA ALA A 167 -2.82 -6.47 -14.43
C ALA A 167 -2.56 -6.86 -15.89
N ALA A 168 -2.08 -5.94 -16.71
CA ALA A 168 -1.77 -6.23 -18.11
C ALA A 168 -0.62 -7.26 -18.26
N ARG A 169 0.24 -7.35 -17.24
CA ARG A 169 1.35 -8.30 -17.09
C ARG A 169 1.66 -8.48 -15.62
N TRP A 170 2.44 -9.50 -15.30
CA TRP A 170 2.97 -9.65 -13.94
C TRP A 170 3.77 -8.39 -13.55
N PRO A 171 3.46 -7.77 -12.41
CA PRO A 171 4.18 -6.59 -11.94
C PRO A 171 5.68 -6.88 -11.82
N GLN A 172 6.48 -5.93 -12.27
CA GLN A 172 7.94 -5.98 -12.16
C GLN A 172 8.44 -4.64 -11.61
N PRO A 173 9.42 -4.65 -10.68
CA PRO A 173 10.00 -3.41 -10.15
C PRO A 173 10.50 -2.49 -11.28
N GLY A 174 10.19 -1.20 -11.18
CA GLY A 174 10.56 -0.19 -12.18
C GLY A 174 9.70 -0.16 -13.44
N ALA A 175 8.74 -1.10 -13.59
CA ALA A 175 7.84 -1.10 -14.74
C ALA A 175 6.50 -0.43 -14.41
N LEU A 176 5.82 0.08 -15.45
CA LEU A 176 4.45 0.58 -15.33
C LEU A 176 3.52 -0.55 -14.89
N LEU A 177 2.84 -0.33 -13.77
CA LEU A 177 1.74 -1.17 -13.30
C LEU A 177 0.45 -0.84 -14.07
N GLU A 178 0.21 0.46 -14.24
CA GLU A 178 -0.83 1.06 -15.07
C GLU A 178 -0.37 2.45 -15.53
N PRO A 179 -1.07 3.13 -16.46
CA PRO A 179 -0.68 4.46 -16.92
C PRO A 179 -0.49 5.44 -15.75
N GLY A 180 0.69 6.06 -15.69
CA GLY A 180 1.06 7.02 -14.66
C GLY A 180 1.49 6.43 -13.31
N LEU A 181 1.61 5.10 -13.18
CA LEU A 181 2.08 4.43 -11.97
C LEU A 181 3.19 3.42 -12.27
N LEU A 182 4.39 3.69 -11.75
CA LEU A 182 5.53 2.77 -11.74
C LEU A 182 5.52 1.96 -10.43
N TRP A 183 5.54 0.63 -10.48
CA TRP A 183 5.75 -0.13 -9.28
C TRP A 183 7.20 -0.05 -8.81
N THR A 184 7.41 0.33 -7.56
CA THR A 184 8.74 0.58 -6.99
C THR A 184 9.50 -0.71 -6.61
N GLY A 185 8.84 -1.86 -6.59
CA GLY A 185 9.34 -3.09 -5.96
C GLY A 185 9.01 -3.17 -4.47
N ALA A 186 8.70 -2.05 -3.84
CA ALA A 186 8.29 -2.03 -2.43
C ALA A 186 6.83 -2.43 -2.28
N ALA A 187 6.52 -3.13 -1.18
CA ALA A 187 5.18 -3.59 -0.87
C ALA A 187 5.04 -3.98 0.61
N ILE A 188 3.80 -4.00 1.11
CA ILE A 188 3.45 -4.75 2.32
C ILE A 188 2.79 -6.04 1.86
N GLY A 189 3.50 -7.16 1.96
CA GLY A 189 2.92 -8.49 1.81
C GLY A 189 2.04 -8.81 3.02
N ILE A 190 0.85 -9.34 2.79
CA ILE A 190 -0.12 -9.66 3.84
C ILE A 190 -0.25 -11.18 3.89
N LEU A 191 0.44 -11.79 4.84
CA LEU A 191 0.40 -13.22 5.07
C LEU A 191 -0.80 -13.55 5.96
N ASP A 192 -1.46 -14.69 5.70
CA ASP A 192 -2.44 -15.21 6.65
C ASP A 192 -1.72 -15.69 7.93
N ALA A 193 -2.34 -15.47 9.09
CA ALA A 193 -1.80 -15.83 10.40
C ALA A 193 -1.93 -17.34 10.66
#